data_dc85d2b75497ee42915d85c715a3e4d9
#
_entry.id   dc85d2b75497ee42915d85c715a3e4d9
#
_cell.length_a   1.000
_cell.length_b   1.000
_cell.length_c   1.000
_cell.angle_alpha   90.00
_cell.angle_beta   90.00
_cell.angle_gamma   90.00
#
_symmetry.space_group_name_H-M   'P 1'
#
loop_
_entity.id
_entity.type
_entity.pdbx_description
1 polymer ?
#
loop_
_entity_poly.entity_id
_entity_poly.type
_entity_poly.pdbx_seq_one_letter_code
_entity_poly.pdbx_strand_id
1 'polypeptide(L)'
;LPLEPEESKPHMYWGMGQRILKVARRIKENQHLFGTYITNFSCGPDSFLVGYFRDIMGRKPSLTLELDSHTADAGLETRIEAFLDIVRAYRQLQAGTRPAAAATTFRPAAVIRNNGNLAVTSSNGESLPLTHPRVTVLLPAMGALSADAFAAILQGLGFHALSHEPADETVLKLGRANTSCKECLPLSLTTGTLLNYIQNRKRPEEVLVYFIATGDGPCRFGQYYIFMEDLIRRRRIPDVAVMTITSENAYGGMGTDFEKRAWWAVVTSDIMEDVRAMLLANAADTGAAISVFREEWEKILPVLAAGSFRQLRRRLRAAAACLKNIPLQQDPAAVPVITLTGEIFVRRDGLSRQYLTEYLAEKGFATVCSPLSEWIQYCNYLVARGITADTPAWGQRLKQVLRNRFLDYYQRRIRSILADSGLVRSEPEDVEAYIDRATPYLSPQLQGEAILTIGGALTEVVEHACGIIAIGPFGCMPNRLAESILTETMTRRDKLFVETDAPDVRAVLEGIDSLPFLAIESDGSPFPQLIHAKLETFCLRAERLHRRMQQAGRSR
;
A
#
# COMPACT_ATOMS: atom_id res chain seq x y z
N LEU A 1 -33.26 -2.41 -18.76
CA LEU A 1 -33.46 -0.97 -18.66
C LEU A 1 -32.25 -0.29 -19.31
N PRO A 2 -32.43 0.63 -20.29
CA PRO A 2 -31.32 1.38 -20.83
C PRO A 2 -30.73 2.27 -19.71
N LEU A 3 -29.41 2.20 -19.53
CA LEU A 3 -28.70 2.94 -18.52
C LEU A 3 -28.04 4.15 -19.19
N GLU A 4 -28.51 5.35 -18.86
CA GLU A 4 -27.92 6.60 -19.37
C GLU A 4 -26.48 6.79 -18.88
N PRO A 5 -25.58 7.37 -19.69
CA PRO A 5 -24.16 7.51 -19.34
C PRO A 5 -23.88 8.39 -18.11
N GLU A 6 -24.73 9.37 -17.83
CA GLU A 6 -24.47 10.44 -16.85
C GLU A 6 -24.67 10.07 -15.37
N GLU A 7 -25.19 8.88 -15.06
CA GLU A 7 -25.55 8.50 -13.67
C GLU A 7 -24.53 7.66 -12.94
N SER A 8 -23.28 7.54 -13.41
CA SER A 8 -22.25 6.74 -12.74
C SER A 8 -21.54 7.52 -11.63
N LYS A 9 -21.09 6.84 -10.57
CA LYS A 9 -20.03 7.40 -9.72
C LYS A 9 -18.82 7.65 -10.63
N PRO A 10 -18.38 8.90 -10.83
CA PRO A 10 -17.45 9.23 -11.91
C PRO A 10 -16.10 8.53 -11.80
N HIS A 11 -15.76 7.99 -10.64
CA HIS A 11 -14.49 7.32 -10.36
C HIS A 11 -14.62 5.81 -10.11
N MET A 12 -15.76 5.22 -10.43
CA MET A 12 -15.95 3.76 -10.34
C MET A 12 -15.40 3.08 -11.59
N TYR A 13 -14.21 2.55 -11.55
CA TYR A 13 -13.55 1.90 -12.69
C TYR A 13 -13.96 0.43 -12.91
N TRP A 14 -14.61 -0.22 -11.94
CA TRP A 14 -15.15 -1.57 -12.15
C TRP A 14 -16.44 -1.51 -12.96
N GLY A 15 -16.40 -1.94 -14.22
CA GLY A 15 -17.54 -1.84 -15.14
C GLY A 15 -18.83 -2.47 -14.62
N MET A 16 -18.76 -3.66 -13.98
CA MET A 16 -19.92 -4.28 -13.33
C MET A 16 -20.36 -3.48 -12.09
N GLY A 17 -19.41 -2.93 -11.33
CA GLY A 17 -19.71 -2.05 -10.20
C GLY A 17 -20.52 -0.81 -10.63
N GLN A 18 -20.13 -0.17 -11.74
CA GLN A 18 -20.91 0.95 -12.31
C GLN A 18 -22.35 0.55 -12.61
N ARG A 19 -22.55 -0.61 -13.25
CA ARG A 19 -23.88 -1.13 -13.59
C ARG A 19 -24.73 -1.38 -12.34
N ILE A 20 -24.16 -2.01 -11.32
CA ILE A 20 -24.84 -2.30 -10.04
C ILE A 20 -25.29 -0.99 -9.38
N LEU A 21 -24.41 0.02 -9.30
CA LEU A 21 -24.75 1.29 -8.66
C LEU A 21 -25.80 2.10 -9.46
N LYS A 22 -25.76 2.04 -10.81
CA LYS A 22 -26.82 2.62 -11.65
C LYS A 22 -28.17 1.96 -11.39
N VAL A 23 -28.20 0.62 -11.36
CA VAL A 23 -29.44 -0.12 -11.04
C VAL A 23 -29.94 0.21 -9.63
N ALA A 24 -29.05 0.32 -8.64
CA ALA A 24 -29.42 0.70 -7.28
C ALA A 24 -30.12 2.08 -7.23
N ARG A 25 -29.63 3.07 -7.98
CA ARG A 25 -30.29 4.39 -8.08
C ARG A 25 -31.67 4.31 -8.71
N ARG A 26 -31.83 3.58 -9.80
CA ARG A 26 -33.14 3.32 -10.43
C ARG A 26 -34.11 2.61 -9.49
N ILE A 27 -33.64 1.65 -8.71
CA ILE A 27 -34.44 1.00 -7.67
C ILE A 27 -34.83 2.02 -6.59
N LYS A 28 -33.89 2.89 -6.18
CA LYS A 28 -34.16 3.92 -5.17
C LYS A 28 -35.31 4.84 -5.55
N GLU A 29 -35.33 5.27 -6.79
CA GLU A 29 -36.34 6.20 -7.35
C GLU A 29 -37.70 5.55 -7.59
N ASN A 30 -37.75 4.27 -7.89
CA ASN A 30 -38.98 3.55 -8.21
C ASN A 30 -39.67 2.99 -6.97
N GLN A 31 -40.90 3.43 -6.71
CA GLN A 31 -41.68 3.04 -5.52
C GLN A 31 -41.99 1.53 -5.40
N HIS A 32 -42.00 0.81 -6.53
CA HIS A 32 -42.39 -0.59 -6.59
C HIS A 32 -41.21 -1.56 -6.56
N LEU A 33 -39.97 -1.07 -6.73
CA LEU A 33 -38.77 -1.88 -6.76
C LEU A 33 -38.01 -1.83 -5.44
N PHE A 34 -37.55 -2.97 -4.95
CA PHE A 34 -36.71 -3.11 -3.77
C PHE A 34 -35.47 -3.91 -4.13
N GLY A 35 -34.31 -3.50 -3.62
CA GLY A 35 -33.02 -4.05 -4.04
C GLY A 35 -32.58 -5.22 -3.18
N THR A 36 -32.16 -6.31 -3.82
CA THR A 36 -31.40 -7.38 -3.18
C THR A 36 -30.02 -7.42 -3.81
N TYR A 37 -28.98 -7.23 -2.99
CA TYR A 37 -27.58 -7.36 -3.40
C TYR A 37 -27.09 -8.75 -3.02
N ILE A 38 -26.65 -9.51 -4.00
CA ILE A 38 -26.09 -10.85 -3.80
C ILE A 38 -24.58 -10.76 -3.99
N THR A 39 -23.83 -11.25 -3.02
CA THR A 39 -22.37 -11.22 -3.01
C THR A 39 -21.82 -12.54 -2.48
N ASN A 40 -20.61 -12.88 -2.90
CA ASN A 40 -19.84 -13.98 -2.34
C ASN A 40 -18.79 -13.39 -1.38
N PHE A 41 -19.03 -13.53 -0.08
CA PHE A 41 -18.12 -13.13 0.99
C PHE A 41 -17.75 -11.64 1.02
N SER A 42 -18.44 -10.79 0.26
CA SER A 42 -18.09 -9.36 0.04
C SER A 42 -16.61 -9.16 -0.37
N CYS A 43 -16.06 -10.08 -1.16
CA CYS A 43 -14.67 -10.10 -1.59
C CYS A 43 -14.44 -9.11 -2.74
N GLY A 44 -13.20 -8.63 -2.89
CA GLY A 44 -12.82 -7.74 -3.99
C GLY A 44 -13.66 -6.47 -4.07
N PRO A 45 -14.19 -6.11 -5.25
CA PRO A 45 -15.04 -4.94 -5.46
C PRO A 45 -16.25 -4.87 -4.55
N ASP A 46 -16.86 -6.01 -4.21
CA ASP A 46 -18.07 -6.07 -3.40
C ASP A 46 -17.88 -5.52 -1.99
N SER A 47 -16.67 -5.57 -1.45
CA SER A 47 -16.34 -4.98 -0.15
C SER A 47 -16.65 -3.47 -0.10
N PHE A 48 -16.55 -2.76 -1.22
CA PHE A 48 -16.94 -1.36 -1.37
C PHE A 48 -18.36 -1.20 -1.90
N LEU A 49 -18.74 -2.00 -2.91
CA LEU A 49 -20.02 -1.86 -3.58
C LEU A 49 -21.21 -2.10 -2.65
N VAL A 50 -21.10 -3.02 -1.69
CA VAL A 50 -22.15 -3.25 -0.68
C VAL A 50 -22.39 -2.00 0.17
N GLY A 51 -21.33 -1.29 0.57
CA GLY A 51 -21.41 -0.01 1.27
C GLY A 51 -22.11 1.05 0.43
N TYR A 52 -21.64 1.24 -0.81
CA TYR A 52 -22.23 2.22 -1.74
C TYR A 52 -23.70 1.89 -2.10
N PHE A 53 -24.04 0.62 -2.26
CA PHE A 53 -25.41 0.19 -2.47
C PHE A 53 -26.30 0.57 -1.28
N ARG A 54 -25.89 0.29 -0.06
CA ARG A 54 -26.61 0.64 1.17
C ARG A 54 -26.78 2.15 1.32
N ASP A 55 -25.75 2.93 0.99
CA ASP A 55 -25.80 4.39 1.02
C ASP A 55 -26.80 4.94 -0.01
N ILE A 56 -26.83 4.40 -1.23
CA ILE A 56 -27.81 4.76 -2.26
C ILE A 56 -29.21 4.42 -1.77
N MET A 57 -29.43 3.21 -1.26
CA MET A 57 -30.75 2.79 -0.77
C MET A 57 -31.21 3.62 0.43
N GLY A 58 -30.32 3.98 1.35
CA GLY A 58 -30.61 4.80 2.52
C GLY A 58 -31.70 4.19 3.40
N ARG A 59 -32.83 4.89 3.56
CA ARG A 59 -33.99 4.40 4.35
C ARG A 59 -34.88 3.43 3.57
N LYS A 60 -34.72 3.29 2.26
CA LYS A 60 -35.50 2.34 1.47
C LYS A 60 -35.05 0.93 1.79
N PRO A 61 -35.97 0.01 2.09
CA PRO A 61 -35.60 -1.38 2.38
C PRO A 61 -34.75 -2.00 1.29
N SER A 62 -33.67 -2.65 1.70
CA SER A 62 -32.79 -3.41 0.82
C SER A 62 -32.22 -4.61 1.57
N LEU A 63 -31.92 -5.67 0.85
CA LEU A 63 -31.36 -6.90 1.39
C LEU A 63 -29.94 -7.09 0.82
N THR A 64 -29.01 -7.53 1.64
CA THR A 64 -27.70 -8.04 1.20
C THR A 64 -27.61 -9.50 1.60
N LEU A 65 -27.41 -10.38 0.63
CA LEU A 65 -27.20 -11.82 0.85
C LEU A 65 -25.73 -12.14 0.56
N GLU A 66 -25.02 -12.66 1.55
CA GLU A 66 -23.69 -13.24 1.39
C GLU A 66 -23.84 -14.74 1.23
N LEU A 67 -23.46 -15.23 0.06
CA LEU A 67 -23.59 -16.64 -0.30
C LEU A 67 -22.20 -17.26 -0.46
N ASP A 68 -21.97 -18.35 0.24
CA ASP A 68 -20.77 -19.17 0.12
C ASP A 68 -21.12 -20.67 0.21
N SER A 69 -20.12 -21.53 0.13
CA SER A 69 -20.31 -22.99 0.22
C SER A 69 -20.77 -23.47 1.61
N HIS A 70 -20.78 -22.60 2.61
CA HIS A 70 -21.19 -22.91 3.99
C HIS A 70 -22.52 -22.27 4.37
N THR A 71 -23.14 -21.52 3.47
CA THR A 71 -24.40 -20.81 3.72
C THR A 71 -25.55 -21.82 3.84
N ALA A 72 -26.22 -21.81 4.98
CA ALA A 72 -27.39 -22.68 5.22
C ALA A 72 -28.69 -22.07 4.68
N ASP A 73 -29.51 -22.87 3.99
CA ASP A 73 -30.77 -22.45 3.35
C ASP A 73 -31.74 -21.80 4.35
N ALA A 74 -31.90 -22.37 5.56
CA ALA A 74 -32.77 -21.82 6.59
C ALA A 74 -32.40 -20.38 7.00
N GLY A 75 -31.11 -20.03 7.01
CA GLY A 75 -30.67 -18.68 7.26
C GLY A 75 -31.01 -17.70 6.13
N LEU A 76 -31.02 -18.16 4.90
CA LEU A 76 -31.42 -17.37 3.73
C LEU A 76 -32.91 -17.12 3.74
N GLU A 77 -33.72 -18.15 3.95
CA GLU A 77 -35.20 -18.07 4.00
C GLU A 77 -35.63 -17.05 5.07
N THR A 78 -35.12 -17.17 6.29
CA THR A 78 -35.44 -16.23 7.39
C THR A 78 -35.10 -14.79 7.03
N ARG A 79 -33.96 -14.53 6.38
CA ARG A 79 -33.55 -13.16 5.96
C ARG A 79 -34.45 -12.63 4.85
N ILE A 80 -34.86 -13.48 3.91
CA ILE A 80 -35.77 -13.10 2.82
C ILE A 80 -37.16 -12.78 3.38
N GLU A 81 -37.70 -13.63 4.26
CA GLU A 81 -38.99 -13.40 4.91
C GLU A 81 -39.00 -12.10 5.71
N ALA A 82 -37.98 -11.88 6.56
CA ALA A 82 -37.83 -10.63 7.30
C ALA A 82 -37.76 -9.41 6.38
N PHE A 83 -37.06 -9.52 5.26
CA PHE A 83 -37.00 -8.45 4.26
C PHE A 83 -38.36 -8.15 3.64
N LEU A 84 -39.13 -9.18 3.29
CA LEU A 84 -40.48 -9.00 2.74
C LEU A 84 -41.42 -8.33 3.74
N ASP A 85 -41.30 -8.67 5.03
CA ASP A 85 -42.10 -8.02 6.09
C ASP A 85 -41.70 -6.54 6.26
N ILE A 86 -40.39 -6.25 6.22
CA ILE A 86 -39.91 -4.86 6.25
C ILE A 86 -40.43 -4.07 5.03
N VAL A 87 -40.45 -4.68 3.86
CA VAL A 87 -40.99 -4.04 2.63
C VAL A 87 -42.49 -3.75 2.78
N ARG A 88 -43.26 -4.70 3.32
CA ARG A 88 -44.70 -4.50 3.58
C ARG A 88 -44.93 -3.34 4.55
N ALA A 89 -44.22 -3.32 5.67
CA ALA A 89 -44.31 -2.25 6.69
C ALA A 89 -43.90 -0.89 6.10
N TYR A 90 -42.82 -0.85 5.33
CA TYR A 90 -42.34 0.38 4.66
C TYR A 90 -43.39 0.94 3.69
N ARG A 91 -44.04 0.10 2.89
CA ARG A 91 -45.10 0.54 1.98
C ARG A 91 -46.32 1.11 2.72
N GLN A 92 -46.68 0.54 3.86
CA GLN A 92 -47.73 1.06 4.70
C GLN A 92 -47.40 2.44 5.29
N LEU A 93 -46.17 2.63 5.74
CA LEU A 93 -45.67 3.93 6.25
C LEU A 93 -45.60 5.00 5.17
N GLN A 94 -45.20 4.67 3.95
CA GLN A 94 -45.14 5.64 2.85
C GLN A 94 -46.50 6.19 2.44
N ALA A 95 -47.57 5.40 2.60
CA ALA A 95 -48.92 5.85 2.30
C ALA A 95 -49.42 7.01 3.23
N GLY A 96 -48.72 7.24 4.34
CA GLY A 96 -49.04 8.26 5.34
C GLY A 96 -48.07 9.43 5.49
N THR A 97 -46.94 9.48 4.76
CA THR A 97 -45.85 10.41 5.09
C THR A 97 -45.73 11.56 4.11
N ARG A 98 -45.71 12.82 4.63
CA ARG A 98 -45.32 14.04 3.87
C ARG A 98 -43.84 14.02 3.54
N PRO A 99 -43.42 14.56 2.37
CA PRO A 99 -42.00 14.70 2.02
C PRO A 99 -41.27 15.55 3.08
N ALA A 100 -40.14 15.03 3.58
CA ALA A 100 -39.27 15.79 4.48
C ALA A 100 -38.65 16.97 3.74
N ALA A 101 -38.55 18.14 4.41
CA ALA A 101 -37.90 19.33 3.90
C ALA A 101 -36.45 19.04 3.49
N ALA A 102 -36.02 19.64 2.38
CA ALA A 102 -34.65 19.50 1.88
C ALA A 102 -33.63 19.91 2.94
N ALA A 103 -32.80 18.96 3.35
CA ALA A 103 -31.70 19.24 4.28
C ALA A 103 -30.72 20.23 3.61
N THR A 104 -30.23 21.22 4.36
CA THR A 104 -29.16 22.12 3.92
C THR A 104 -27.97 21.30 3.39
N THR A 105 -27.61 21.54 2.13
CA THR A 105 -26.51 20.82 1.47
C THR A 105 -25.18 21.22 2.09
N PHE A 106 -24.59 20.32 2.86
CA PHE A 106 -23.22 20.47 3.34
C PHE A 106 -22.24 20.44 2.16
N ARG A 107 -21.32 21.41 2.11
CA ARG A 107 -20.22 21.44 1.15
C ARG A 107 -18.93 20.99 1.84
N PRO A 108 -18.35 19.83 1.48
CA PRO A 108 -17.01 19.48 1.95
C PRO A 108 -15.97 20.44 1.35
N ALA A 109 -14.84 20.59 2.02
CA ALA A 109 -13.69 21.22 1.41
C ALA A 109 -13.19 20.38 0.21
N ALA A 110 -12.57 21.03 -0.78
CA ALA A 110 -12.11 20.36 -1.98
C ALA A 110 -10.79 20.94 -2.49
N VAL A 111 -9.87 20.09 -2.93
CA VAL A 111 -8.67 20.53 -3.63
C VAL A 111 -9.04 20.91 -5.06
N ILE A 112 -8.63 22.10 -5.49
CA ILE A 112 -8.91 22.67 -6.81
C ILE A 112 -7.62 23.13 -7.48
N ARG A 113 -7.66 23.30 -8.80
CA ARG A 113 -6.63 24.03 -9.55
C ARG A 113 -7.11 25.44 -9.85
N ASN A 114 -6.35 26.42 -9.39
CA ASN A 114 -6.61 27.82 -9.68
C ASN A 114 -5.39 28.40 -10.43
N ASN A 115 -5.59 28.82 -11.69
CA ASN A 115 -4.53 29.34 -12.55
C ASN A 115 -3.27 28.46 -12.62
N GLY A 116 -3.44 27.14 -12.66
CA GLY A 116 -2.34 26.18 -12.70
C GLY A 116 -1.73 25.81 -11.34
N ASN A 117 -2.04 26.52 -10.28
CA ASN A 117 -1.60 26.24 -8.91
C ASN A 117 -2.63 25.43 -8.13
N LEU A 118 -2.16 24.60 -7.21
CA LEU A 118 -3.03 23.86 -6.29
C LEU A 118 -3.53 24.77 -5.18
N ALA A 119 -4.84 24.72 -4.95
CA ALA A 119 -5.54 25.44 -3.89
C ALA A 119 -6.57 24.51 -3.23
N VAL A 120 -7.06 24.88 -2.05
CA VAL A 120 -8.18 24.22 -1.39
C VAL A 120 -9.30 25.22 -1.19
N THR A 121 -10.52 24.80 -1.54
CA THR A 121 -11.74 25.53 -1.17
C THR A 121 -12.24 24.95 0.14
N SER A 122 -12.34 25.77 1.18
CA SER A 122 -12.87 25.39 2.50
C SER A 122 -14.39 25.17 2.46
N SER A 123 -14.94 24.61 3.52
CA SER A 123 -16.39 24.33 3.60
C SER A 123 -17.26 25.60 3.59
N ASN A 124 -16.71 26.75 3.97
CA ASN A 124 -17.36 28.06 3.89
C ASN A 124 -17.20 28.76 2.52
N GLY A 125 -16.48 28.14 1.57
CA GLY A 125 -16.26 28.64 0.23
C GLY A 125 -15.01 29.53 0.05
N GLU A 126 -14.18 29.71 1.07
CA GLU A 126 -12.92 30.44 0.98
C GLU A 126 -11.89 29.61 0.18
N SER A 127 -11.21 30.22 -0.79
CA SER A 127 -10.15 29.55 -1.56
C SER A 127 -8.78 29.95 -1.03
N LEU A 128 -8.00 28.96 -0.59
CA LEU A 128 -6.68 29.13 0.00
C LEU A 128 -5.62 28.39 -0.84
N PRO A 129 -4.46 28.98 -1.12
CA PRO A 129 -3.35 28.22 -1.71
C PRO A 129 -2.90 27.12 -0.73
N LEU A 130 -2.42 25.97 -1.24
CA LEU A 130 -1.99 24.87 -0.36
C LEU A 130 -0.79 25.24 0.53
N THR A 131 -0.08 26.32 0.22
CA THR A 131 1.03 26.88 1.05
C THR A 131 0.55 27.86 2.11
N HIS A 132 -0.76 28.09 2.23
CA HIS A 132 -1.30 29.03 3.22
C HIS A 132 -1.10 28.49 4.65
N PRO A 133 -0.75 29.33 5.66
CA PRO A 133 -0.47 28.88 7.04
C PRO A 133 -1.62 28.13 7.75
N ARG A 134 -2.87 28.33 7.31
CA ARG A 134 -4.05 27.61 7.82
C ARG A 134 -4.26 26.25 7.14
N VAL A 135 -3.50 25.92 6.09
CA VAL A 135 -3.65 24.67 5.35
C VAL A 135 -2.58 23.69 5.84
N THR A 136 -3.01 22.56 6.34
CA THR A 136 -2.11 21.44 6.74
C THR A 136 -2.28 20.30 5.76
N VAL A 137 -1.19 19.82 5.18
CA VAL A 137 -1.15 18.59 4.37
C VAL A 137 -0.73 17.45 5.27
N LEU A 138 -1.65 16.52 5.55
CA LEU A 138 -1.40 15.34 6.39
C LEU A 138 -1.15 14.11 5.53
N LEU A 139 -0.03 13.42 5.79
CA LEU A 139 0.32 12.14 5.16
C LEU A 139 0.07 10.98 6.14
N PRO A 140 -0.60 9.90 5.70
CA PRO A 140 -0.65 8.67 6.49
C PRO A 140 0.73 8.03 6.60
N ALA A 141 1.01 7.37 7.70
CA ALA A 141 2.26 6.62 7.89
C ALA A 141 2.23 5.29 7.11
N MET A 142 2.46 5.36 5.82
CA MET A 142 2.70 4.18 4.97
C MET A 142 4.19 3.82 5.00
N GLY A 143 4.66 3.27 6.14
CA GLY A 143 6.07 3.20 6.51
C GLY A 143 6.56 4.55 7.07
N ALA A 144 7.05 4.55 8.32
CA ALA A 144 7.40 5.79 9.03
C ALA A 144 8.42 6.63 8.24
N LEU A 145 9.51 6.02 7.79
CA LEU A 145 10.60 6.74 7.10
C LEU A 145 10.14 7.38 5.78
N SER A 146 9.31 6.70 5.01
CA SER A 146 8.82 7.26 3.75
C SER A 146 7.85 8.41 3.96
N ALA A 147 6.96 8.33 4.96
CA ALA A 147 6.04 9.41 5.28
C ALA A 147 6.79 10.67 5.76
N ASP A 148 7.81 10.51 6.63
CA ASP A 148 8.66 11.61 7.09
C ASP A 148 9.41 12.27 5.94
N ALA A 149 10.00 11.48 5.05
CA ALA A 149 10.73 11.99 3.89
C ALA A 149 9.82 12.78 2.94
N PHE A 150 8.60 12.30 2.68
CA PHE A 150 7.62 13.03 1.87
C PHE A 150 7.14 14.31 2.55
N ALA A 151 6.86 14.28 3.85
CA ALA A 151 6.52 15.48 4.61
C ALA A 151 7.64 16.53 4.52
N ALA A 152 8.89 16.12 4.70
CA ALA A 152 10.05 17.00 4.59
C ALA A 152 10.17 17.65 3.21
N ILE A 153 9.92 16.90 2.11
CA ILE A 153 9.93 17.45 0.77
C ILE A 153 8.84 18.49 0.57
N LEU A 154 7.63 18.20 1.01
CA LEU A 154 6.52 19.15 0.92
C LEU A 154 6.81 20.43 1.73
N GLN A 155 7.40 20.29 2.92
CA GLN A 155 7.87 21.44 3.72
C GLN A 155 8.91 22.26 2.96
N GLY A 156 9.87 21.61 2.29
CA GLY A 156 10.87 22.27 1.45
C GLY A 156 10.29 22.98 0.20
N LEU A 157 9.07 22.65 -0.17
CA LEU A 157 8.28 23.31 -1.23
C LEU A 157 7.31 24.39 -0.68
N GLY A 158 7.37 24.67 0.63
CA GLY A 158 6.56 25.69 1.27
C GLY A 158 5.20 25.24 1.79
N PHE A 159 4.89 23.93 1.77
CA PHE A 159 3.65 23.41 2.37
C PHE A 159 3.83 23.24 3.88
N HIS A 160 2.79 23.43 4.65
CA HIS A 160 2.73 22.97 6.03
C HIS A 160 2.31 21.50 6.02
N ALA A 161 3.28 20.60 5.85
CA ALA A 161 3.07 19.16 5.73
C ALA A 161 3.50 18.42 7.00
N LEU A 162 2.72 17.41 7.38
CA LEU A 162 2.98 16.55 8.54
C LEU A 162 2.82 15.09 8.15
N SER A 163 3.71 14.21 8.63
CA SER A 163 3.48 12.76 8.68
C SER A 163 2.73 12.42 9.96
N HIS A 164 1.73 11.55 9.84
CA HIS A 164 1.13 10.96 11.05
C HIS A 164 2.06 9.89 11.61
N GLU A 165 2.08 9.70 12.92
CA GLU A 165 2.79 8.59 13.53
C GLU A 165 2.26 7.24 12.99
N PRO A 166 3.09 6.17 13.04
CA PRO A 166 2.63 4.82 12.72
C PRO A 166 1.32 4.48 13.43
N ALA A 167 0.45 3.78 12.73
CA ALA A 167 -0.84 3.40 13.28
C ALA A 167 -0.68 2.49 14.51
N ASP A 168 -1.49 2.72 15.51
CA ASP A 168 -1.64 1.89 16.71
C ASP A 168 -3.02 1.23 16.76
N GLU A 169 -3.28 0.47 17.81
CA GLU A 169 -4.59 -0.16 18.02
C GLU A 169 -5.74 0.84 18.13
N THR A 170 -5.49 2.06 18.60
CA THR A 170 -6.50 3.11 18.72
C THR A 170 -6.92 3.58 17.33
N VAL A 171 -5.94 3.82 16.45
CA VAL A 171 -6.17 4.16 15.04
C VAL A 171 -6.91 3.03 14.33
N LEU A 172 -6.51 1.77 14.56
CA LEU A 172 -7.19 0.61 13.98
C LEU A 172 -8.65 0.51 14.44
N LYS A 173 -8.92 0.64 15.74
CA LYS A 173 -10.29 0.62 16.30
C LYS A 173 -11.14 1.74 15.70
N LEU A 174 -10.59 2.95 15.58
CA LEU A 174 -11.28 4.10 14.99
C LEU A 174 -11.56 3.88 13.50
N GLY A 175 -10.62 3.32 12.75
CA GLY A 175 -10.82 2.93 11.36
C GLY A 175 -11.90 1.89 11.19
N ARG A 176 -11.84 0.78 11.94
CA ARG A 176 -12.85 -0.29 11.92
C ARG A 176 -14.25 0.20 12.28
N ALA A 177 -14.37 1.13 13.23
CA ALA A 177 -15.66 1.71 13.59
C ALA A 177 -16.28 2.59 12.48
N ASN A 178 -15.52 2.95 11.46
CA ASN A 178 -15.92 3.85 10.38
C ASN A 178 -15.84 3.22 8.98
N THR A 179 -15.49 1.95 8.91
CA THR A 179 -15.51 1.10 7.70
C THR A 179 -16.49 -0.05 7.91
N SER A 180 -16.75 -0.85 6.87
CA SER A 180 -17.60 -2.05 7.02
C SER A 180 -16.82 -3.27 7.55
N CYS A 181 -15.52 -3.13 7.76
CA CYS A 181 -14.56 -4.21 8.06
C CYS A 181 -14.45 -5.28 6.94
N LYS A 182 -15.03 -5.01 5.78
CA LYS A 182 -14.96 -5.86 4.58
C LYS A 182 -13.90 -5.35 3.59
N GLU A 183 -13.60 -4.06 3.69
CA GLU A 183 -12.53 -3.40 2.96
C GLU A 183 -11.17 -3.89 3.48
N CYS A 184 -10.12 -3.64 2.72
CA CYS A 184 -8.78 -4.05 3.13
C CYS A 184 -8.24 -3.23 4.31
N LEU A 185 -7.37 -3.84 5.09
CA LEU A 185 -6.74 -3.26 6.28
C LEU A 185 -6.13 -1.86 6.04
N PRO A 186 -5.40 -1.58 4.94
CA PRO A 186 -4.87 -0.24 4.67
C PRO A 186 -5.94 0.86 4.62
N LEU A 187 -7.15 0.59 4.08
CA LEU A 187 -8.23 1.56 4.13
C LEU A 187 -8.67 1.85 5.56
N SER A 188 -8.82 0.80 6.38
CA SER A 188 -9.21 0.99 7.79
C SER A 188 -8.18 1.82 8.54
N LEU A 189 -6.89 1.55 8.35
CA LEU A 189 -5.82 2.30 9.02
C LEU A 189 -5.72 3.74 8.52
N THR A 190 -5.76 3.97 7.22
CA THR A 190 -5.71 5.33 6.66
C THR A 190 -6.95 6.16 7.03
N THR A 191 -8.12 5.53 7.09
CA THR A 191 -9.34 6.17 7.60
C THR A 191 -9.21 6.49 9.09
N GLY A 192 -8.71 5.55 9.88
CA GLY A 192 -8.46 5.74 11.31
C GLY A 192 -7.47 6.87 11.57
N THR A 193 -6.39 6.96 10.80
CA THR A 193 -5.39 8.03 10.84
C THR A 193 -6.02 9.40 10.61
N LEU A 194 -6.82 9.53 9.55
CA LEU A 194 -7.54 10.77 9.25
C LEU A 194 -8.43 11.20 10.42
N LEU A 195 -9.25 10.28 10.92
CA LEU A 195 -10.20 10.58 11.99
C LEU A 195 -9.49 10.84 13.32
N ASN A 196 -8.39 10.14 13.61
CA ASN A 196 -7.58 10.38 14.80
C ASN A 196 -6.98 11.79 14.81
N TYR A 197 -6.46 12.24 13.67
CA TYR A 197 -5.96 13.60 13.54
C TYR A 197 -7.07 14.65 13.73
N ILE A 198 -8.23 14.45 13.09
CA ILE A 198 -9.37 15.36 13.22
C ILE A 198 -9.83 15.47 14.68
N GLN A 199 -9.91 14.37 15.40
CA GLN A 199 -10.42 14.34 16.78
C GLN A 199 -9.44 14.92 17.79
N ASN A 200 -8.13 14.70 17.59
CA ASN A 200 -7.14 14.95 18.64
C ASN A 200 -6.22 16.14 18.37
N ARG A 201 -6.08 16.57 17.10
CA ARG A 201 -5.03 17.53 16.69
C ARG A 201 -5.51 18.65 15.79
N LYS A 202 -6.59 18.45 15.02
CA LYS A 202 -7.09 19.47 14.10
C LYS A 202 -7.57 20.71 14.87
N ARG A 203 -7.02 21.87 14.52
CA ARG A 203 -7.45 23.16 15.08
C ARG A 203 -8.74 23.62 14.38
N PRO A 204 -9.60 24.43 15.05
CA PRO A 204 -10.85 24.89 14.47
C PRO A 204 -10.70 25.70 13.16
N GLU A 205 -9.65 26.53 13.08
CA GLU A 205 -9.35 27.39 11.92
C GLU A 205 -8.57 26.68 10.81
N GLU A 206 -8.13 25.44 11.05
CA GLU A 206 -7.31 24.67 10.14
C GLU A 206 -8.13 24.07 9.01
N VAL A 207 -7.64 24.21 7.78
CA VAL A 207 -8.11 23.46 6.62
C VAL A 207 -7.17 22.29 6.38
N LEU A 208 -7.66 21.09 6.63
CA LEU A 208 -6.89 19.85 6.51
C LEU A 208 -6.99 19.30 5.07
N VAL A 209 -5.84 19.07 4.46
CA VAL A 209 -5.72 18.35 3.19
C VAL A 209 -5.09 16.99 3.46
N TYR A 210 -5.88 15.94 3.38
CA TYR A 210 -5.40 14.57 3.60
C TYR A 210 -4.85 14.00 2.30
N PHE A 211 -3.55 13.71 2.31
CA PHE A 211 -2.86 13.14 1.15
C PHE A 211 -3.04 11.63 1.12
N ILE A 212 -3.48 11.09 -0.02
CA ILE A 212 -3.53 9.66 -0.27
C ILE A 212 -3.16 9.36 -1.71
N ALA A 213 -2.25 8.42 -1.92
CA ALA A 213 -1.97 7.93 -3.25
C ALA A 213 -3.19 7.15 -3.79
N THR A 214 -3.35 7.10 -5.09
CA THR A 214 -4.41 6.32 -5.75
C THR A 214 -3.87 5.68 -7.02
N GLY A 215 -4.57 4.72 -7.55
CA GLY A 215 -4.23 4.04 -8.80
C GLY A 215 -5.46 3.41 -9.43
N ASP A 216 -5.41 3.24 -10.73
CA ASP A 216 -6.43 2.52 -11.50
C ASP A 216 -6.08 1.03 -11.58
N GLY A 217 -7.06 0.22 -11.91
CA GLY A 217 -6.87 -1.22 -12.10
C GLY A 217 -7.74 -2.08 -11.17
N PRO A 218 -7.48 -3.38 -11.08
CA PRO A 218 -8.33 -4.29 -10.31
C PRO A 218 -8.22 -4.12 -8.79
N CYS A 219 -7.15 -3.48 -8.30
CA CYS A 219 -6.90 -3.26 -6.88
C CYS A 219 -7.92 -2.31 -6.25
N ARG A 220 -8.38 -2.63 -5.04
CA ARG A 220 -9.31 -1.80 -4.26
C ARG A 220 -8.73 -0.45 -3.82
N PHE A 221 -7.43 -0.28 -3.88
CA PHE A 221 -6.70 0.93 -3.49
C PHE A 221 -7.24 2.20 -4.15
N GLY A 222 -7.61 2.14 -5.43
CA GLY A 222 -8.19 3.26 -6.15
C GLY A 222 -9.54 3.77 -5.61
N GLN A 223 -10.18 3.03 -4.69
CA GLN A 223 -11.45 3.44 -4.06
C GLN A 223 -11.27 4.11 -2.70
N TYR A 224 -10.05 4.18 -2.15
CA TYR A 224 -9.82 4.72 -0.80
C TYR A 224 -10.20 6.20 -0.70
N TYR A 225 -9.73 7.01 -1.63
CA TYR A 225 -10.03 8.45 -1.61
C TYR A 225 -11.52 8.73 -1.78
N ILE A 226 -12.21 7.95 -2.65
CA ILE A 226 -13.66 8.05 -2.87
C ILE A 226 -14.42 7.74 -1.57
N PHE A 227 -14.00 6.66 -0.89
CA PHE A 227 -14.56 6.29 0.40
C PHE A 227 -14.39 7.40 1.44
N MET A 228 -13.21 8.01 1.50
CA MET A 228 -12.91 9.09 2.45
C MET A 228 -13.70 10.36 2.14
N GLU A 229 -13.83 10.74 0.88
CA GLU A 229 -14.69 11.86 0.47
C GLU A 229 -16.17 11.61 0.83
N ASP A 230 -16.66 10.40 0.61
CA ASP A 230 -18.01 10.02 1.02
C ASP A 230 -18.18 10.03 2.54
N LEU A 231 -17.18 9.59 3.30
CA LEU A 231 -17.17 9.63 4.76
C LEU A 231 -17.22 11.07 5.28
N ILE A 232 -16.38 11.96 4.75
CA ILE A 232 -16.35 13.39 5.08
C ILE A 232 -17.72 14.01 4.80
N ARG A 233 -18.32 13.72 3.65
CA ARG A 233 -19.66 14.23 3.27
C ARG A 233 -20.76 13.71 4.16
N ARG A 234 -20.80 12.40 4.44
CA ARG A 234 -21.83 11.77 5.29
C ARG A 234 -21.76 12.26 6.72
N ARG A 235 -20.57 12.44 7.27
CA ARG A 235 -20.37 12.91 8.64
C ARG A 235 -20.37 14.44 8.76
N ARG A 236 -20.49 15.15 7.63
CA ARG A 236 -20.44 16.63 7.56
C ARG A 236 -19.21 17.20 8.27
N ILE A 237 -18.03 16.63 7.99
CA ILE A 237 -16.78 17.07 8.60
C ILE A 237 -16.30 18.34 7.87
N PRO A 238 -16.27 19.51 8.53
CA PRO A 238 -15.91 20.75 7.88
C PRO A 238 -14.39 20.85 7.68
N ASP A 239 -14.02 21.58 6.63
CA ASP A 239 -12.63 21.98 6.35
C ASP A 239 -11.65 20.79 6.28
N VAL A 240 -12.11 19.70 5.66
CA VAL A 240 -11.30 18.53 5.34
C VAL A 240 -11.48 18.18 3.87
N ALA A 241 -10.39 18.14 3.13
CA ALA A 241 -10.31 17.73 1.73
C ALA A 241 -9.38 16.55 1.55
N VAL A 242 -9.62 15.70 0.54
CA VAL A 242 -8.71 14.63 0.14
C VAL A 242 -7.92 15.08 -1.08
N MET A 243 -6.61 14.89 -1.07
CA MET A 243 -5.71 15.15 -2.19
C MET A 243 -5.11 13.84 -2.68
N THR A 244 -5.31 13.54 -3.97
CA THR A 244 -4.77 12.34 -4.60
C THR A 244 -3.65 12.69 -5.58
N ILE A 245 -2.67 11.80 -5.66
CA ILE A 245 -1.61 11.85 -6.68
C ILE A 245 -1.68 10.58 -7.51
N THR A 246 -1.77 10.76 -8.83
CA THR A 246 -1.65 9.70 -9.84
C THR A 246 -0.64 10.11 -10.91
N SER A 247 -0.17 9.13 -11.67
CA SER A 247 0.62 9.41 -12.88
C SER A 247 -0.17 10.26 -13.90
N GLU A 248 -1.49 10.09 -13.96
CA GLU A 248 -2.38 10.80 -14.89
C GLU A 248 -2.54 12.28 -14.54
N ASN A 249 -2.61 12.63 -13.25
CA ASN A 249 -2.69 14.02 -12.84
C ASN A 249 -1.32 14.73 -12.77
N ALA A 250 -0.29 14.16 -13.44
CA ALA A 250 1.09 14.67 -13.48
C ALA A 250 1.62 15.00 -12.06
N TYR A 251 1.43 14.06 -11.14
CA TYR A 251 1.79 14.22 -9.72
C TYR A 251 1.18 15.45 -9.06
N GLY A 252 -0.10 15.69 -9.34
CA GLY A 252 -0.85 16.81 -8.82
C GLY A 252 -0.43 18.17 -9.38
N GLY A 253 0.42 18.19 -10.44
CA GLY A 253 0.94 19.45 -11.00
C GLY A 253 1.99 20.14 -10.13
N MET A 254 2.61 19.40 -9.20
CA MET A 254 3.68 19.92 -8.33
C MET A 254 5.03 20.07 -9.04
N GLY A 255 5.09 19.71 -10.33
CA GLY A 255 6.26 19.94 -11.20
C GLY A 255 7.38 18.93 -11.07
N THR A 256 8.36 19.04 -12.00
CA THR A 256 9.47 18.08 -12.11
C THR A 256 10.43 18.11 -10.91
N ASP A 257 10.48 19.19 -10.16
CA ASP A 257 11.34 19.30 -8.98
C ASP A 257 10.78 18.44 -7.82
N PHE A 258 9.46 18.47 -7.62
CA PHE A 258 8.80 17.56 -6.69
C PHE A 258 9.05 16.09 -7.05
N GLU A 259 8.89 15.73 -8.33
CA GLU A 259 9.06 14.37 -8.83
C GLU A 259 10.47 13.82 -8.53
N LYS A 260 11.51 14.64 -8.76
CA LYS A 260 12.89 14.27 -8.46
C LYS A 260 13.12 14.05 -6.96
N ARG A 261 12.66 14.99 -6.13
CA ARG A 261 12.83 14.92 -4.68
C ARG A 261 12.05 13.74 -4.10
N ALA A 262 10.83 13.50 -4.58
CA ALA A 262 10.01 12.36 -4.20
C ALA A 262 10.71 11.04 -4.51
N TRP A 263 11.37 10.92 -5.67
CA TRP A 263 12.15 9.75 -6.00
C TRP A 263 13.35 9.55 -5.05
N TRP A 264 14.08 10.62 -4.74
CA TRP A 264 15.19 10.53 -3.78
C TRP A 264 14.69 10.12 -2.39
N ALA A 265 13.54 10.61 -1.96
CA ALA A 265 12.93 10.24 -0.70
C ALA A 265 12.54 8.77 -0.66
N VAL A 266 11.85 8.28 -1.69
CA VAL A 266 11.46 6.86 -1.83
C VAL A 266 12.70 5.98 -1.73
N VAL A 267 13.70 6.21 -2.58
CA VAL A 267 14.90 5.37 -2.62
C VAL A 267 15.70 5.44 -1.30
N THR A 268 15.83 6.65 -0.73
CA THR A 268 16.56 6.80 0.54
C THR A 268 15.83 6.10 1.69
N SER A 269 14.52 6.26 1.80
CA SER A 269 13.72 5.61 2.85
C SER A 269 13.66 4.10 2.70
N ASP A 270 13.59 3.59 1.46
CA ASP A 270 13.63 2.14 1.18
C ASP A 270 14.93 1.52 1.73
N ILE A 271 16.07 2.12 1.41
CA ILE A 271 17.39 1.60 1.83
C ILE A 271 17.62 1.79 3.34
N MET A 272 17.17 2.91 3.90
CA MET A 272 17.30 3.15 5.34
C MET A 272 16.43 2.19 6.17
N GLU A 273 15.30 1.70 5.64
CA GLU A 273 14.54 0.65 6.31
C GLU A 273 15.31 -0.68 6.35
N ASP A 274 16.02 -1.05 5.27
CA ASP A 274 16.90 -2.22 5.25
C ASP A 274 18.09 -2.06 6.22
N VAL A 275 18.69 -0.86 6.30
CA VAL A 275 19.72 -0.52 7.30
C VAL A 275 19.18 -0.72 8.72
N ARG A 276 18.00 -0.19 9.00
CA ARG A 276 17.34 -0.34 10.31
C ARG A 276 17.12 -1.81 10.65
N ALA A 277 16.63 -2.60 9.72
CA ALA A 277 16.36 -4.03 9.92
C ALA A 277 17.66 -4.82 10.19
N MET A 278 18.74 -4.50 9.48
CA MET A 278 20.06 -5.11 9.75
C MET A 278 20.58 -4.74 11.13
N LEU A 279 20.43 -3.48 11.56
CA LEU A 279 20.85 -3.05 12.90
C LEU A 279 20.02 -3.71 14.00
N LEU A 280 18.71 -3.89 13.81
CA LEU A 280 17.87 -4.62 14.76
C LEU A 280 18.34 -6.07 14.98
N ALA A 281 18.78 -6.73 13.91
CA ALA A 281 19.17 -8.13 13.96
C ALA A 281 20.63 -8.35 14.39
N ASN A 282 21.54 -7.38 14.14
CA ASN A 282 22.99 -7.62 14.21
C ASN A 282 23.77 -6.60 15.06
N ALA A 283 23.16 -5.55 15.57
CA ALA A 283 23.89 -4.63 16.43
C ALA A 283 24.25 -5.27 17.77
N ALA A 284 25.46 -4.99 18.29
CA ALA A 284 25.89 -5.47 19.61
C ALA A 284 25.04 -4.85 20.74
N ASP A 285 24.65 -3.59 20.59
CA ASP A 285 23.65 -2.87 21.41
C ASP A 285 22.60 -2.29 20.46
N THR A 286 21.47 -2.97 20.38
CA THR A 286 20.37 -2.57 19.50
C THR A 286 19.78 -1.22 19.87
N GLY A 287 19.67 -0.89 21.18
CA GLY A 287 19.12 0.37 21.63
C GLY A 287 19.98 1.57 21.22
N ALA A 288 21.29 1.47 21.45
CA ALA A 288 22.26 2.49 21.05
C ALA A 288 22.31 2.62 19.52
N ALA A 289 22.31 1.51 18.79
CA ALA A 289 22.36 1.49 17.33
C ALA A 289 21.13 2.18 16.68
N ILE A 290 19.94 1.89 17.18
CA ILE A 290 18.70 2.50 16.69
C ILE A 290 18.63 3.99 17.06
N SER A 291 19.21 4.41 18.17
CA SER A 291 19.32 5.83 18.51
C SER A 291 20.21 6.58 17.52
N VAL A 292 21.40 6.04 17.21
CA VAL A 292 22.31 6.59 16.18
C VAL A 292 21.63 6.62 14.80
N PHE A 293 20.94 5.53 14.43
CA PHE A 293 20.18 5.45 13.18
C PHE A 293 19.14 6.58 13.08
N ARG A 294 18.36 6.80 14.14
CA ARG A 294 17.32 7.83 14.19
C ARG A 294 17.92 9.23 14.06
N GLU A 295 18.99 9.52 14.77
CA GLU A 295 19.71 10.80 14.65
C GLU A 295 20.19 11.06 13.21
N GLU A 296 20.75 10.04 12.55
CA GLU A 296 21.22 10.19 11.18
C GLU A 296 20.06 10.38 10.20
N TRP A 297 18.92 9.71 10.44
CA TRP A 297 17.70 9.91 9.66
C TRP A 297 17.18 11.35 9.79
N GLU A 298 17.07 11.86 11.01
CA GLU A 298 16.62 13.23 11.27
C GLU A 298 17.52 14.28 10.60
N LYS A 299 18.83 14.01 10.47
CA LYS A 299 19.77 14.88 9.74
C LYS A 299 19.63 14.78 8.20
N ILE A 300 19.07 13.70 7.67
CA ILE A 300 18.82 13.52 6.23
C ILE A 300 17.59 14.33 5.79
N LEU A 301 16.52 14.39 6.59
CA LEU A 301 15.26 15.02 6.25
C LEU A 301 15.39 16.49 5.79
N PRO A 302 16.10 17.40 6.51
CA PRO A 302 16.27 18.78 6.06
C PRO A 302 17.01 18.90 4.73
N VAL A 303 17.89 17.95 4.41
CA VAL A 303 18.65 17.96 3.16
C VAL A 303 17.79 17.49 1.98
N LEU A 304 16.87 16.54 2.21
CA LEU A 304 15.83 16.19 1.23
C LEU A 304 14.91 17.38 0.96
N ALA A 305 14.49 18.09 2.01
CA ALA A 305 13.69 19.30 1.91
C ALA A 305 14.39 20.41 1.10
N ALA A 306 15.69 20.60 1.27
CA ALA A 306 16.47 21.61 0.55
C ALA A 306 16.60 21.35 -0.97
N GLY A 307 16.38 20.12 -1.43
CA GLY A 307 16.29 19.77 -2.85
C GLY A 307 17.63 19.79 -3.63
N SER A 308 18.76 19.70 -2.96
CA SER A 308 20.08 19.64 -3.59
C SER A 308 20.67 18.24 -3.56
N PHE A 309 20.74 17.55 -4.73
CA PHE A 309 21.34 16.22 -4.79
C PHE A 309 22.82 16.19 -4.38
N ARG A 310 23.57 17.26 -4.62
CA ARG A 310 24.96 17.39 -4.16
C ARG A 310 25.05 17.36 -2.64
N GLN A 311 24.16 18.10 -1.95
CA GLN A 311 24.10 18.14 -0.49
C GLN A 311 23.59 16.79 0.05
N LEU A 312 22.57 16.19 -0.58
CA LEU A 312 22.07 14.87 -0.21
C LEU A 312 23.19 13.82 -0.27
N ARG A 313 23.93 13.74 -1.38
CA ARG A 313 25.08 12.82 -1.50
C ARG A 313 26.12 13.01 -0.39
N ARG A 314 26.42 14.26 -0.04
CA ARG A 314 27.36 14.58 1.07
C ARG A 314 26.80 14.07 2.40
N ARG A 315 25.52 14.31 2.66
CA ARG A 315 24.87 13.90 3.90
C ARG A 315 24.79 12.37 4.01
N LEU A 316 24.41 11.69 2.93
CA LEU A 316 24.32 10.22 2.90
C LEU A 316 25.69 9.57 3.14
N ARG A 317 26.79 10.13 2.58
CA ARG A 317 28.14 9.62 2.89
C ARG A 317 28.50 9.78 4.36
N ALA A 318 28.14 10.90 4.97
CA ALA A 318 28.37 11.10 6.40
C ALA A 318 27.52 10.14 7.24
N ALA A 319 26.26 9.88 6.84
CA ALA A 319 25.41 8.88 7.49
C ALA A 319 26.00 7.47 7.35
N ALA A 320 26.40 7.06 6.14
CA ALA A 320 27.01 5.76 5.91
C ALA A 320 28.29 5.56 6.74
N ALA A 321 29.14 6.59 6.84
CA ALA A 321 30.35 6.55 7.67
C ALA A 321 30.03 6.43 9.17
N CYS A 322 28.97 7.11 9.65
CA CYS A 322 28.52 7.00 11.04
C CYS A 322 27.97 5.59 11.33
N LEU A 323 27.09 5.09 10.45
CA LEU A 323 26.46 3.78 10.58
C LEU A 323 27.47 2.63 10.51
N LYS A 324 28.52 2.77 9.69
CA LYS A 324 29.63 1.81 9.59
C LYS A 324 30.37 1.57 10.91
N ASN A 325 30.41 2.57 11.78
CA ASN A 325 31.11 2.51 13.06
C ASN A 325 30.27 1.91 14.20
N ILE A 326 29.02 1.52 13.94
CA ILE A 326 28.17 0.86 14.93
C ILE A 326 28.75 -0.55 15.18
N PRO A 327 29.02 -0.92 16.44
CA PRO A 327 29.49 -2.28 16.78
C PRO A 327 28.42 -3.32 16.40
N LEU A 328 28.84 -4.36 15.68
CA LEU A 328 27.99 -5.46 15.24
C LEU A 328 28.39 -6.76 15.94
N GLN A 329 27.46 -7.70 16.06
CA GLN A 329 27.68 -9.04 16.64
C GLN A 329 28.51 -9.91 15.71
N GLN A 330 28.29 -9.80 14.39
CA GLN A 330 28.98 -10.53 13.35
C GLN A 330 29.05 -9.73 12.04
N ASP A 331 29.81 -10.24 11.07
CA ASP A 331 29.85 -9.66 9.73
C ASP A 331 28.42 -9.63 9.13
N PRO A 332 27.94 -8.49 8.61
CA PRO A 332 26.63 -8.41 7.96
C PRO A 332 26.43 -9.44 6.85
N ALA A 333 27.49 -9.86 6.16
CA ALA A 333 27.45 -10.92 5.16
C ALA A 333 27.10 -12.31 5.74
N ALA A 334 27.34 -12.53 7.02
CA ALA A 334 27.03 -13.78 7.71
C ALA A 334 25.62 -13.80 8.33
N VAL A 335 24.91 -12.67 8.34
CA VAL A 335 23.55 -12.59 8.90
C VAL A 335 22.54 -13.23 7.96
N PRO A 336 21.68 -14.16 8.43
CA PRO A 336 20.62 -14.70 7.58
C PRO A 336 19.60 -13.63 7.25
N VAL A 337 19.19 -13.57 5.98
CA VAL A 337 18.26 -12.55 5.47
C VAL A 337 16.96 -13.18 5.02
N ILE A 338 15.84 -12.60 5.42
CA ILE A 338 14.49 -12.95 4.98
C ILE A 338 13.92 -11.76 4.19
N THR A 339 13.42 -12.01 2.97
CA THR A 339 12.71 -10.99 2.19
C THR A 339 11.25 -10.94 2.61
N LEU A 340 10.79 -9.73 2.96
CA LEU A 340 9.38 -9.41 3.17
C LEU A 340 8.81 -8.80 1.89
N THR A 341 7.81 -9.47 1.30
CA THR A 341 7.13 -9.05 0.08
C THR A 341 5.61 -9.07 0.27
N GLY A 342 4.84 -8.83 -0.78
CA GLY A 342 3.38 -8.78 -0.74
C GLY A 342 2.84 -7.36 -0.83
N GLU A 343 1.72 -7.07 -0.17
CA GLU A 343 1.03 -5.79 -0.32
C GLU A 343 1.84 -4.61 0.26
N ILE A 344 1.96 -3.54 -0.50
CA ILE A 344 2.89 -2.42 -0.27
C ILE A 344 2.72 -1.77 1.11
N PHE A 345 1.49 -1.53 1.55
CA PHE A 345 1.23 -0.90 2.85
C PHE A 345 1.54 -1.87 3.99
N VAL A 346 0.98 -3.09 3.94
CA VAL A 346 1.05 -4.07 5.02
C VAL A 346 2.49 -4.52 5.29
N ARG A 347 3.30 -4.73 4.25
CA ARG A 347 4.70 -5.15 4.43
C ARG A 347 5.58 -4.09 5.10
N ARG A 348 5.13 -2.80 5.11
CA ARG A 348 5.88 -1.66 5.68
C ARG A 348 5.33 -1.10 6.98
N ASP A 349 4.02 -1.25 7.22
CA ASP A 349 3.40 -0.77 8.45
C ASP A 349 3.59 -1.76 9.60
N GLY A 350 4.14 -1.28 10.71
CA GLY A 350 4.50 -2.10 11.88
C GLY A 350 3.31 -2.86 12.47
N LEU A 351 2.18 -2.18 12.67
CA LEU A 351 0.96 -2.80 13.21
C LEU A 351 0.40 -3.83 12.23
N SER A 352 0.32 -3.50 10.94
CA SER A 352 -0.23 -4.41 9.93
C SER A 352 0.55 -5.71 9.84
N ARG A 353 1.89 -5.66 9.95
CA ARG A 353 2.75 -6.85 9.94
C ARG A 353 3.01 -7.43 11.33
N GLN A 354 2.34 -6.95 12.35
CA GLN A 354 2.50 -7.38 13.75
C GLN A 354 3.97 -7.37 14.18
N TYR A 355 4.69 -6.30 13.83
CA TYR A 355 6.12 -6.11 14.15
C TYR A 355 7.01 -7.28 13.74
N LEU A 356 6.69 -7.91 12.59
CA LEU A 356 7.37 -9.12 12.10
C LEU A 356 8.88 -8.92 11.90
N THR A 357 9.33 -7.72 11.51
CA THR A 357 10.76 -7.39 11.39
C THR A 357 11.47 -7.50 12.75
N GLU A 358 10.87 -6.95 13.78
CA GLU A 358 11.36 -6.99 15.15
C GLU A 358 11.39 -8.42 15.68
N TYR A 359 10.32 -9.18 15.47
CA TYR A 359 10.23 -10.60 15.84
C TYR A 359 11.32 -11.45 15.16
N LEU A 360 11.57 -11.25 13.87
CA LEU A 360 12.60 -11.98 13.13
C LEU A 360 14.01 -11.55 13.57
N ALA A 361 14.20 -10.27 13.90
CA ALA A 361 15.46 -9.76 14.42
C ALA A 361 15.84 -10.40 15.77
N GLU A 362 14.87 -10.59 16.68
CA GLU A 362 15.09 -11.31 17.94
C GLU A 362 15.53 -12.77 17.72
N LYS A 363 15.20 -13.36 16.58
CA LYS A 363 15.66 -14.69 16.16
C LYS A 363 16.96 -14.67 15.33
N GLY A 364 17.58 -13.51 15.19
CA GLY A 364 18.85 -13.33 14.48
C GLY A 364 18.72 -13.22 12.95
N PHE A 365 17.52 -12.99 12.41
CA PHE A 365 17.30 -12.76 10.99
C PHE A 365 17.18 -11.26 10.69
N ALA A 366 17.97 -10.75 9.77
CA ALA A 366 17.70 -9.46 9.16
C ALA A 366 16.57 -9.58 8.12
N THR A 367 15.77 -8.53 7.97
CA THR A 367 14.75 -8.48 6.92
C THR A 367 15.13 -7.47 5.85
N VAL A 368 14.80 -7.79 4.59
CA VAL A 368 14.82 -6.86 3.45
C VAL A 368 13.39 -6.75 2.95
N CYS A 369 12.85 -5.53 2.97
CA CYS A 369 11.47 -5.30 2.53
C CYS A 369 11.45 -4.91 1.06
N SER A 370 10.67 -5.59 0.22
CA SER A 370 10.48 -5.19 -1.18
C SER A 370 10.21 -3.69 -1.27
N PRO A 371 11.04 -2.93 -2.03
CA PRO A 371 11.03 -1.48 -1.96
C PRO A 371 9.80 -0.86 -2.66
N LEU A 372 9.45 0.37 -2.27
CA LEU A 372 8.41 1.14 -2.98
C LEU A 372 8.89 1.56 -4.39
N SER A 373 10.19 1.75 -4.56
CA SER A 373 10.81 2.05 -5.85
C SER A 373 10.56 0.95 -6.89
N GLU A 374 10.47 -0.33 -6.50
CA GLU A 374 10.10 -1.47 -7.34
C GLU A 374 8.74 -1.26 -8.02
N TRP A 375 7.73 -0.82 -7.26
CA TRP A 375 6.40 -0.55 -7.79
C TRP A 375 6.41 0.57 -8.84
N ILE A 376 7.14 1.65 -8.58
CA ILE A 376 7.26 2.77 -9.52
C ILE A 376 7.97 2.34 -10.82
N GLN A 377 9.01 1.51 -10.72
CA GLN A 377 9.70 0.94 -11.87
C GLN A 377 8.78 0.00 -12.66
N TYR A 378 7.99 -0.82 -11.98
CA TYR A 378 7.00 -1.69 -12.61
C TYR A 378 5.94 -0.89 -13.37
N CYS A 379 5.39 0.18 -12.79
CA CYS A 379 4.48 1.08 -13.51
C CYS A 379 5.13 1.65 -14.78
N ASN A 380 6.39 2.08 -14.69
CA ASN A 380 7.15 2.56 -15.85
C ASN A 380 7.35 1.46 -16.91
N TYR A 381 7.61 0.21 -16.49
CA TYR A 381 7.71 -0.95 -17.39
C TYR A 381 6.39 -1.20 -18.13
N LEU A 382 5.25 -1.21 -17.44
CA LEU A 382 3.93 -1.41 -18.03
C LEU A 382 3.63 -0.36 -19.12
N VAL A 383 3.92 0.91 -18.84
CA VAL A 383 3.74 2.01 -19.81
C VAL A 383 4.71 1.85 -21.01
N ALA A 384 5.97 1.50 -20.76
CA ALA A 384 6.98 1.32 -21.82
C ALA A 384 6.62 0.16 -22.78
N ARG A 385 6.01 -0.91 -22.25
CA ARG A 385 5.55 -2.08 -23.02
C ARG A 385 4.15 -1.91 -23.62
N GLY A 386 3.45 -0.80 -23.37
CA GLY A 386 2.09 -0.54 -23.88
C GLY A 386 1.04 -1.49 -23.31
N ILE A 387 1.25 -1.98 -22.08
CA ILE A 387 0.29 -2.87 -21.39
C ILE A 387 -0.84 -2.04 -20.76
N THR A 388 -0.59 -0.79 -20.40
CA THR A 388 -1.60 0.17 -19.94
C THR A 388 -2.36 0.75 -21.13
N ALA A 389 -3.61 1.21 -20.91
CA ALA A 389 -4.51 1.70 -21.96
C ALA A 389 -3.96 2.90 -22.74
N ASP A 390 -3.07 3.70 -22.15
CA ASP A 390 -2.45 4.87 -22.77
C ASP A 390 -1.10 4.49 -23.42
N THR A 391 -1.14 4.11 -24.70
CA THR A 391 0.08 3.96 -25.49
C THR A 391 0.65 5.35 -25.78
N PRO A 392 1.81 5.73 -25.19
CA PRO A 392 2.34 7.07 -25.38
C PRO A 392 2.78 7.29 -26.83
N ALA A 393 2.52 8.49 -27.38
CA ALA A 393 3.02 8.92 -28.69
C ALA A 393 4.56 8.84 -28.72
N TRP A 394 5.16 8.69 -29.93
CA TRP A 394 6.60 8.44 -30.10
C TRP A 394 7.49 9.44 -29.32
N GLY A 395 7.16 10.73 -29.32
CA GLY A 395 7.91 11.74 -28.56
C GLY A 395 7.80 11.60 -27.04
N GLN A 396 6.70 11.01 -26.55
CA GLN A 396 6.50 10.71 -25.13
C GLN A 396 7.32 9.47 -24.72
N ARG A 397 7.46 8.48 -25.58
CA ARG A 397 8.32 7.29 -25.35
C ARG A 397 9.79 7.68 -25.13
N LEU A 398 10.31 8.61 -25.95
CA LEU A 398 11.69 9.07 -25.79
C LEU A 398 11.88 9.81 -24.44
N LYS A 399 10.94 10.68 -24.06
CA LYS A 399 10.95 11.35 -22.74
C LYS A 399 10.92 10.33 -21.59
N GLN A 400 10.14 9.27 -21.75
CA GLN A 400 10.04 8.22 -20.73
C GLN A 400 11.32 7.41 -20.59
N VAL A 401 11.98 7.05 -21.69
CA VAL A 401 13.30 6.36 -21.64
C VAL A 401 14.33 7.23 -20.92
N LEU A 402 14.39 8.53 -21.24
CA LEU A 402 15.30 9.46 -20.56
C LEU A 402 14.97 9.60 -19.07
N ARG A 403 13.68 9.66 -18.73
CA ARG A 403 13.21 9.70 -17.35
C ARG A 403 13.62 8.44 -16.59
N ASN A 404 13.39 7.26 -17.14
CA ASN A 404 13.76 6.00 -16.50
C ASN A 404 15.26 5.91 -16.23
N ARG A 405 16.12 6.25 -17.23
CA ARG A 405 17.57 6.31 -17.03
C ARG A 405 17.99 7.28 -15.92
N PHE A 406 17.26 8.38 -15.79
CA PHE A 406 17.50 9.37 -14.76
C PHE A 406 17.13 8.83 -13.36
N LEU A 407 16.00 8.15 -13.25
CA LEU A 407 15.57 7.50 -12.01
C LEU A 407 16.57 6.41 -11.59
N ASP A 408 17.01 5.56 -12.52
CA ASP A 408 18.01 4.50 -12.30
C ASP A 408 19.36 5.06 -11.84
N TYR A 409 19.79 6.18 -12.44
CA TYR A 409 21.02 6.85 -12.02
C TYR A 409 20.98 7.26 -10.55
N TYR A 410 19.89 7.89 -10.10
CA TYR A 410 19.75 8.31 -8.71
C TYR A 410 19.65 7.12 -7.76
N GLN A 411 18.89 6.12 -8.12
CA GLN A 411 18.74 4.91 -7.30
C GLN A 411 20.11 4.24 -7.09
N ARG A 412 20.81 3.92 -8.16
CA ARG A 412 22.14 3.31 -8.09
C ARG A 412 23.11 4.16 -7.27
N ARG A 413 23.05 5.49 -7.44
CA ARG A 413 23.94 6.41 -6.74
C ARG A 413 23.66 6.52 -5.26
N ILE A 414 22.40 6.59 -4.86
CA ILE A 414 21.98 6.62 -3.43
C ILE A 414 22.35 5.29 -2.77
N ARG A 415 22.01 4.17 -3.42
CA ARG A 415 22.29 2.83 -2.91
C ARG A 415 23.79 2.58 -2.73
N SER A 416 24.60 2.88 -3.74
CA SER A 416 26.06 2.76 -3.67
C SER A 416 26.66 3.53 -2.48
N ILE A 417 26.15 4.73 -2.19
CA ILE A 417 26.65 5.53 -1.07
C ILE A 417 26.25 4.92 0.28
N LEU A 418 25.02 4.45 0.43
CA LEU A 418 24.56 3.85 1.70
C LEU A 418 25.16 2.44 1.90
N ALA A 419 25.47 1.72 0.82
CA ALA A 419 26.18 0.45 0.87
C ALA A 419 27.61 0.58 1.43
N ASP A 420 28.23 1.78 1.39
CA ASP A 420 29.53 2.03 2.05
C ASP A 420 29.47 1.82 3.59
N SER A 421 28.27 1.78 4.17
CA SER A 421 28.07 1.38 5.58
C SER A 421 28.36 -0.10 5.84
N GLY A 422 28.32 -0.95 4.81
CA GLY A 422 28.40 -2.40 4.94
C GLY A 422 27.11 -3.08 5.40
N LEU A 423 26.04 -2.32 5.70
CA LEU A 423 24.78 -2.84 6.26
C LEU A 423 23.77 -3.27 5.19
N VAL A 424 23.93 -2.79 3.95
CA VAL A 424 23.04 -3.07 2.82
C VAL A 424 23.85 -3.41 1.57
N ARG A 425 23.26 -4.17 0.65
CA ARG A 425 23.89 -4.53 -0.63
C ARG A 425 23.95 -3.32 -1.59
N SER A 426 24.90 -3.33 -2.52
CA SER A 426 25.12 -2.25 -3.49
C SER A 426 24.21 -2.36 -4.72
N GLU A 427 23.79 -3.58 -5.09
CA GLU A 427 22.96 -3.84 -6.25
C GLU A 427 21.48 -3.48 -5.94
N PRO A 428 20.82 -2.70 -6.81
CA PRO A 428 19.38 -2.51 -6.74
C PRO A 428 18.66 -3.76 -7.27
N GLU A 429 17.40 -3.89 -6.92
CA GLU A 429 16.48 -4.89 -7.45
C GLU A 429 16.31 -4.71 -8.96
N ASP A 430 16.33 -5.83 -9.73
CA ASP A 430 16.08 -5.85 -11.17
C ASP A 430 14.62 -6.24 -11.45
N VAL A 431 13.76 -5.23 -11.61
CA VAL A 431 12.33 -5.41 -11.83
C VAL A 431 12.02 -6.10 -13.15
N GLU A 432 12.83 -5.88 -14.21
CA GLU A 432 12.64 -6.58 -15.49
C GLU A 432 12.93 -8.06 -15.31
N ALA A 433 14.02 -8.42 -14.63
CA ALA A 433 14.33 -9.82 -14.32
C ALA A 433 13.23 -10.48 -13.46
N TYR A 434 12.63 -9.75 -12.50
CA TYR A 434 11.50 -10.27 -11.72
C TYR A 434 10.31 -10.60 -12.62
N ILE A 435 9.94 -9.70 -13.52
CA ILE A 435 8.83 -9.91 -14.45
C ILE A 435 9.12 -11.08 -15.39
N ASP A 436 10.31 -11.17 -15.94
CA ASP A 436 10.70 -12.23 -16.86
C ASP A 436 10.65 -13.61 -16.18
N ARG A 437 11.14 -13.70 -14.93
CA ARG A 437 11.08 -14.95 -14.14
C ARG A 437 9.68 -15.34 -13.69
N ALA A 438 8.79 -14.37 -13.48
CA ALA A 438 7.39 -14.64 -13.15
C ALA A 438 6.51 -14.96 -14.36
N THR A 439 6.88 -14.50 -15.57
CA THR A 439 6.06 -14.63 -16.79
C THR A 439 5.61 -16.05 -17.13
N PRO A 440 6.40 -17.13 -16.87
CA PRO A 440 5.93 -18.50 -17.06
C PRO A 440 4.73 -18.88 -16.18
N TYR A 441 4.54 -18.20 -15.06
CA TYR A 441 3.50 -18.50 -14.06
C TYR A 441 2.35 -17.51 -14.07
N LEU A 442 2.63 -16.25 -14.45
CA LEU A 442 1.65 -15.17 -14.42
C LEU A 442 1.89 -14.17 -15.56
N SER A 443 0.86 -13.93 -16.37
CA SER A 443 0.95 -12.95 -17.47
C SER A 443 1.10 -11.52 -16.94
N PRO A 444 2.05 -10.71 -17.47
CA PRO A 444 2.19 -9.29 -17.14
C PRO A 444 0.91 -8.47 -17.43
N GLN A 445 0.05 -8.94 -18.32
CA GLN A 445 -1.21 -8.26 -18.68
C GLN A 445 -2.25 -8.27 -17.56
N LEU A 446 -2.12 -9.14 -16.56
CA LEU A 446 -3.01 -9.14 -15.39
C LEU A 446 -2.80 -7.93 -14.49
N GLN A 447 -1.68 -7.24 -14.63
CA GLN A 447 -1.29 -6.07 -13.84
C GLN A 447 -1.37 -6.32 -12.30
N GLY A 448 -0.83 -5.40 -11.51
CA GLY A 448 -0.83 -5.51 -10.06
C GLY A 448 0.44 -6.16 -9.49
N GLU A 449 0.52 -6.24 -8.16
CA GLU A 449 1.73 -6.62 -7.42
C GLU A 449 2.09 -8.11 -7.48
N ALA A 450 1.15 -8.98 -7.88
CA ALA A 450 1.36 -10.42 -7.84
C ALA A 450 2.59 -10.87 -8.63
N ILE A 451 2.82 -10.29 -9.81
CA ILE A 451 3.96 -10.64 -10.67
C ILE A 451 5.31 -10.27 -10.02
N LEU A 452 5.36 -9.14 -9.31
CA LEU A 452 6.54 -8.70 -8.57
C LEU A 452 6.82 -9.61 -7.38
N THR A 453 5.77 -9.97 -6.63
CA THR A 453 5.87 -10.90 -5.51
C THR A 453 6.39 -12.27 -5.96
N ILE A 454 5.88 -12.81 -7.08
CA ILE A 454 6.31 -14.10 -7.61
C ILE A 454 7.75 -14.03 -8.12
N GLY A 455 8.05 -13.06 -8.98
CA GLY A 455 9.38 -12.91 -9.58
C GLY A 455 10.45 -12.57 -8.56
N GLY A 456 10.14 -11.65 -7.64
CA GLY A 456 11.03 -11.31 -6.52
C GLY A 456 11.32 -12.52 -5.64
N ALA A 457 10.31 -13.30 -5.27
CA ALA A 457 10.49 -14.51 -4.48
C ALA A 457 11.40 -15.53 -5.17
N LEU A 458 11.13 -15.84 -6.45
CA LEU A 458 11.93 -16.78 -7.23
C LEU A 458 13.36 -16.28 -7.50
N THR A 459 13.56 -14.95 -7.56
CA THR A 459 14.88 -14.35 -7.75
C THR A 459 15.68 -14.31 -6.45
N GLU A 460 15.11 -13.70 -5.40
CA GLU A 460 15.85 -13.38 -4.18
C GLU A 460 16.25 -14.61 -3.37
N VAL A 461 15.40 -15.67 -3.36
CA VAL A 461 15.70 -16.89 -2.59
C VAL A 461 16.96 -17.56 -3.14
N VAL A 462 17.87 -17.93 -2.24
CA VAL A 462 19.20 -18.52 -2.52
C VAL A 462 20.22 -17.49 -3.05
N GLU A 463 19.82 -16.47 -3.80
CA GLU A 463 20.75 -15.44 -4.24
C GLU A 463 21.11 -14.48 -3.12
N HIS A 464 20.10 -13.97 -2.42
CA HIS A 464 20.25 -12.91 -1.42
C HIS A 464 19.50 -13.18 -0.12
N ALA A 465 18.55 -14.10 -0.11
CA ALA A 465 17.72 -14.42 1.03
C ALA A 465 17.63 -15.93 1.27
N CYS A 466 17.56 -16.30 2.53
CA CYS A 466 17.34 -17.70 2.94
C CYS A 466 15.85 -18.05 3.14
N GLY A 467 14.94 -17.11 2.94
CA GLY A 467 13.51 -17.32 3.01
C GLY A 467 12.71 -16.10 2.57
N ILE A 468 11.46 -16.34 2.18
CA ILE A 468 10.54 -15.32 1.69
C ILE A 468 9.25 -15.36 2.50
N ILE A 469 8.80 -14.20 2.99
CA ILE A 469 7.49 -14.05 3.60
C ILE A 469 6.67 -13.06 2.74
N ALA A 470 5.55 -13.53 2.18
CA ALA A 470 4.57 -12.69 1.51
C ALA A 470 3.44 -12.32 2.49
N ILE A 471 3.29 -11.04 2.78
CA ILE A 471 2.27 -10.56 3.71
C ILE A 471 1.32 -9.57 3.03
N GLY A 472 0.03 -9.71 3.30
CA GLY A 472 -0.98 -8.79 2.77
C GLY A 472 -2.24 -8.77 3.62
N PRO A 473 -3.16 -7.83 3.33
CA PRO A 473 -4.42 -7.76 4.05
C PRO A 473 -5.33 -8.92 3.64
N PHE A 474 -6.22 -9.30 4.54
CA PHE A 474 -7.23 -10.32 4.26
C PHE A 474 -7.99 -10.01 2.96
N GLY A 475 -8.14 -11.01 2.11
CA GLY A 475 -8.85 -10.90 0.82
C GLY A 475 -8.14 -10.01 -0.22
N CYS A 476 -6.84 -9.77 -0.09
CA CYS A 476 -6.05 -9.08 -1.12
C CYS A 476 -5.86 -9.96 -2.35
N MET A 477 -6.48 -9.60 -3.47
CA MET A 477 -6.46 -10.42 -4.68
C MET A 477 -5.03 -10.66 -5.21
N PRO A 478 -4.16 -9.66 -5.42
CA PRO A 478 -2.80 -9.90 -5.88
C PRO A 478 -1.99 -10.79 -4.93
N ASN A 479 -2.12 -10.56 -3.61
CA ASN A 479 -1.39 -11.35 -2.61
C ASN A 479 -1.85 -12.81 -2.58
N ARG A 480 -3.17 -13.06 -2.66
CA ARG A 480 -3.73 -14.43 -2.72
C ARG A 480 -3.33 -15.16 -4.00
N LEU A 481 -3.27 -14.45 -5.12
CA LEU A 481 -2.81 -15.03 -6.38
C LEU A 481 -1.33 -15.41 -6.30
N ALA A 482 -0.49 -14.52 -5.78
CA ALA A 482 0.93 -14.81 -5.59
C ALA A 482 1.15 -15.96 -4.60
N GLU A 483 0.42 -16.00 -3.48
CA GLU A 483 0.47 -17.10 -2.51
C GLU A 483 0.12 -18.44 -3.14
N SER A 484 -0.98 -18.50 -3.92
CA SER A 484 -1.40 -19.73 -4.58
C SER A 484 -0.31 -20.27 -5.51
N ILE A 485 0.30 -19.40 -6.31
CA ILE A 485 1.37 -19.80 -7.23
C ILE A 485 2.65 -20.18 -6.46
N LEU A 486 3.09 -19.36 -5.50
CA LEU A 486 4.33 -19.60 -4.77
C LEU A 486 4.26 -20.84 -3.87
N THR A 487 3.09 -21.20 -3.35
CA THR A 487 2.92 -22.44 -2.59
C THR A 487 3.32 -23.67 -3.42
N GLU A 488 3.07 -23.64 -4.72
CA GLU A 488 3.40 -24.74 -5.65
C GLU A 488 4.78 -24.58 -6.28
N THR A 489 5.29 -23.34 -6.44
CA THR A 489 6.49 -23.04 -7.24
C THR A 489 7.74 -22.72 -6.40
N MET A 490 7.62 -22.58 -5.08
CA MET A 490 8.79 -22.43 -4.21
C MET A 490 9.49 -23.79 -4.00
N THR A 491 9.94 -24.37 -5.11
CA THR A 491 10.58 -25.68 -5.18
C THR A 491 11.97 -25.58 -5.81
N ARG A 492 12.80 -26.60 -5.53
CA ARG A 492 14.09 -26.76 -6.21
C ARG A 492 13.94 -26.76 -7.73
N ARG A 493 12.93 -27.48 -8.25
CA ARG A 493 12.70 -27.60 -9.68
C ARG A 493 12.44 -26.23 -10.32
N ASP A 494 11.55 -25.46 -9.75
CA ASP A 494 11.13 -24.17 -10.31
C ASP A 494 12.23 -23.10 -10.15
N LYS A 495 12.98 -23.12 -9.02
CA LYS A 495 14.15 -22.26 -8.87
C LYS A 495 15.21 -22.54 -9.95
N LEU A 496 15.52 -23.81 -10.20
CA LEU A 496 16.47 -24.21 -11.26
C LEU A 496 15.92 -23.99 -12.67
N PHE A 497 14.62 -23.93 -12.86
CA PHE A 497 13.99 -23.60 -14.14
C PHE A 497 14.19 -22.11 -14.50
N VAL A 498 14.09 -21.21 -13.53
CA VAL A 498 14.29 -19.78 -13.76
C VAL A 498 15.77 -19.36 -13.75
N GLU A 499 16.66 -20.22 -13.25
CA GLU A 499 18.12 -20.01 -13.17
C GLU A 499 18.87 -21.17 -13.83
N THR A 500 18.81 -21.24 -15.15
CA THR A 500 19.30 -22.38 -15.93
C THR A 500 20.81 -22.63 -15.84
N ASP A 501 21.64 -21.63 -15.55
CA ASP A 501 23.11 -21.70 -15.59
C ASP A 501 23.82 -21.33 -14.26
N ALA A 502 23.23 -21.69 -13.10
CA ALA A 502 23.83 -21.40 -11.81
C ALA A 502 24.28 -22.70 -11.09
N PRO A 503 25.50 -23.22 -11.34
CA PRO A 503 26.01 -24.42 -10.69
C PRO A 503 26.03 -24.29 -9.16
N ASP A 504 26.28 -23.10 -8.64
CA ASP A 504 26.32 -22.81 -7.22
C ASP A 504 24.94 -22.93 -6.58
N VAL A 505 23.86 -22.48 -7.27
CA VAL A 505 22.47 -22.66 -6.80
C VAL A 505 22.12 -24.15 -6.74
N ARG A 506 22.56 -24.95 -7.71
CA ARG A 506 22.35 -26.40 -7.70
C ARG A 506 23.02 -27.06 -6.51
N ALA A 507 24.24 -26.64 -6.16
CA ALA A 507 24.97 -27.17 -5.00
C ALA A 507 24.26 -26.80 -3.68
N VAL A 508 23.81 -25.57 -3.51
CA VAL A 508 23.05 -25.13 -2.34
C VAL A 508 21.76 -25.94 -2.17
N LEU A 509 21.07 -26.22 -3.28
CA LEU A 509 19.77 -26.89 -3.29
C LEU A 509 19.84 -28.41 -3.29
N GLU A 510 21.02 -29.00 -3.20
CA GLU A 510 21.16 -30.47 -3.11
C GLU A 510 20.47 -31.00 -1.85
N GLY A 511 19.49 -31.91 -2.01
CA GLY A 511 18.70 -32.47 -0.91
C GLY A 511 17.72 -31.47 -0.26
N ILE A 512 17.38 -30.36 -0.96
CA ILE A 512 16.31 -29.44 -0.58
C ILE A 512 15.27 -29.44 -1.70
N ASP A 513 14.09 -30.00 -1.46
CA ASP A 513 13.03 -30.08 -2.46
C ASP A 513 12.13 -28.83 -2.46
N SER A 514 11.91 -28.24 -1.28
CA SER A 514 11.03 -27.08 -1.12
C SER A 514 11.74 -25.95 -0.37
N LEU A 515 11.63 -24.74 -0.91
CA LEU A 515 12.26 -23.52 -0.42
C LEU A 515 11.45 -22.89 0.73
N PRO A 516 12.09 -22.17 1.67
CA PRO A 516 11.38 -21.49 2.74
C PRO A 516 10.50 -20.35 2.20
N PHE A 517 9.21 -20.60 2.21
CA PHE A 517 8.16 -19.64 1.85
C PHE A 517 7.03 -19.67 2.89
N LEU A 518 6.53 -18.52 3.25
CA LEU A 518 5.37 -18.35 4.12
C LEU A 518 4.50 -17.21 3.62
N ALA A 519 3.21 -17.47 3.45
CA ALA A 519 2.22 -16.44 3.20
C ALA A 519 1.45 -16.14 4.50
N ILE A 520 1.23 -14.84 4.77
CA ILE A 520 0.52 -14.35 5.95
C ILE A 520 -0.57 -13.38 5.48
N GLU A 521 -1.79 -13.62 5.93
CA GLU A 521 -2.87 -12.64 5.84
C GLU A 521 -3.02 -11.92 7.18
N SER A 522 -3.09 -10.59 7.11
CA SER A 522 -3.24 -9.73 8.27
C SER A 522 -4.52 -8.90 8.19
N ASP A 523 -5.23 -8.82 9.29
CA ASP A 523 -6.32 -7.88 9.52
C ASP A 523 -5.95 -6.80 10.56
N GLY A 524 -4.68 -6.76 10.98
CA GLY A 524 -4.16 -5.85 12.01
C GLY A 524 -4.33 -6.38 13.44
N SER A 525 -4.97 -7.52 13.64
CA SER A 525 -5.03 -8.20 14.93
C SER A 525 -3.77 -9.03 15.19
N PRO A 526 -3.44 -9.35 16.45
CA PRO A 526 -2.33 -10.25 16.77
C PRO A 526 -2.44 -11.59 16.03
N PHE A 527 -1.32 -12.08 15.55
CA PHE A 527 -1.28 -13.35 14.83
C PHE A 527 -1.77 -14.52 15.70
N PRO A 528 -2.66 -15.37 15.18
CA PRO A 528 -3.09 -16.58 15.90
C PRO A 528 -1.92 -17.56 16.08
N GLN A 529 -2.04 -18.46 17.06
CA GLN A 529 -1.01 -19.47 17.39
C GLN A 529 -0.55 -20.28 16.18
N LEU A 530 -1.46 -20.57 15.24
CA LEU A 530 -1.13 -21.30 14.03
C LEU A 530 -0.09 -20.54 13.17
N ILE A 531 -0.20 -19.22 13.08
CA ILE A 531 0.77 -18.40 12.33
C ILE A 531 2.12 -18.40 13.06
N HIS A 532 2.14 -18.32 14.39
CA HIS A 532 3.37 -18.43 15.16
C HIS A 532 4.05 -19.79 14.95
N ALA A 533 3.31 -20.90 14.96
CA ALA A 533 3.87 -22.23 14.69
C ALA A 533 4.43 -22.35 13.26
N LYS A 534 3.77 -21.74 12.26
CA LYS A 534 4.27 -21.67 10.89
C LYS A 534 5.54 -20.81 10.80
N LEU A 535 5.62 -19.69 11.52
CA LEU A 535 6.81 -18.83 11.58
C LEU A 535 8.00 -19.57 12.20
N GLU A 536 7.81 -20.31 13.29
CA GLU A 536 8.86 -21.13 13.89
C GLU A 536 9.41 -22.15 12.88
N THR A 537 8.52 -22.91 12.24
CA THR A 537 8.90 -23.89 11.22
C THR A 537 9.61 -23.22 10.04
N PHE A 538 9.13 -22.07 9.60
CA PHE A 538 9.75 -21.28 8.54
C PHE A 538 11.18 -20.85 8.92
N CYS A 539 11.39 -20.31 10.13
CA CYS A 539 12.70 -19.89 10.62
C CYS A 539 13.70 -21.05 10.64
N LEU A 540 13.29 -22.23 11.11
CA LEU A 540 14.17 -23.42 11.10
C LEU A 540 14.58 -23.82 9.68
N ARG A 541 13.66 -23.75 8.72
CA ARG A 541 13.94 -24.06 7.31
C ARG A 541 14.84 -22.98 6.67
N ALA A 542 14.60 -21.71 6.97
CA ALA A 542 15.41 -20.59 6.51
C ALA A 542 16.84 -20.68 7.05
N GLU A 543 17.02 -21.00 8.33
CA GLU A 543 18.34 -21.21 8.92
C GLU A 543 19.09 -22.37 8.28
N ARG A 544 18.40 -23.50 7.99
CA ARG A 544 19.00 -24.63 7.27
C ARG A 544 19.47 -24.21 5.87
N LEU A 545 18.67 -23.44 5.13
CA LEU A 545 19.05 -22.95 3.81
C LEU A 545 20.24 -21.98 3.91
N HIS A 546 20.23 -21.07 4.88
CA HIS A 546 21.33 -20.12 5.09
C HIS A 546 22.67 -20.84 5.34
N ARG A 547 22.70 -21.86 6.20
CA ARG A 547 23.92 -22.65 6.42
C ARG A 547 24.44 -23.31 5.14
N ARG A 548 23.55 -23.76 4.26
CA ARG A 548 23.93 -24.31 2.95
C ARG A 548 24.50 -23.24 2.02
N MET A 549 23.91 -22.03 2.01
CA MET A 549 24.41 -20.89 1.24
C MET A 549 25.84 -20.52 1.70
N GLN A 550 26.08 -20.44 2.99
CA GLN A 550 27.41 -20.18 3.55
C GLN A 550 28.43 -21.25 3.15
N GLN A 551 28.07 -22.53 3.23
CA GLN A 551 28.95 -23.65 2.84
C GLN A 551 29.32 -23.62 1.35
N ALA A 552 28.44 -23.10 0.51
CA ALA A 552 28.67 -22.92 -0.93
C ALA A 552 29.40 -21.60 -1.27
N GLY A 553 29.84 -20.83 -0.26
CA GLY A 553 30.50 -19.54 -0.47
C GLY A 553 29.57 -18.40 -0.91
N ARG A 554 28.27 -18.60 -0.82
CA ARG A 554 27.23 -17.57 -1.04
C ARG A 554 26.89 -16.90 0.28
N SER A 555 27.74 -16.00 0.73
CA SER A 555 27.39 -15.00 1.72
C SER A 555 27.04 -13.71 1.00
N ARG A 556 26.19 -12.89 1.56
CA ARG A 556 25.60 -11.65 1.03
C ARG A 556 26.62 -10.74 0.35
#